data_f2eee759b3a753121c04378200a606c2
#
_entry.id   f2eee759b3a753121c04378200a606c2
#
_cell.length_a   1.000
_cell.length_b   1.000
_cell.length_c   1.000
_cell.angle_alpha   90.00
_cell.angle_beta   90.00
_cell.angle_gamma   90.00
#
_symmetry.space_group_name_H-M   'P 1'
#
loop_
_entity.id
_entity.type
_entity.pdbx_description
1 polymer ?
#
loop_
_entity_poly.entity_id
_entity_poly.type
_entity_poly.pdbx_seq_one_letter_code
_entity_poly.pdbx_strand_id
1 'polypeptide(L)'
;MSLPWSTSATGILIVLWLFAALPSLDLAAIKRELFSPAGGLPVVLWALATLGLFWADVSWGERLGGYSAFHRLLVIPLLLAQFRRSGHGMRVLLGFFGSVTAVLLLSFLLVLFPGLPWRSSEYGVPVKDYILQSGDFLICAFVLLQLAIDDSRVGRWRSTISYVVLAILFLANIAFVATGRTALLVAPVLSLLLGWREFRWKGLIGAALLVGVLGGAASVVSPYLNTRLKASLDEVHAFEKHNALNSTSAHLQFLKESLSFVASAPIIGHGTGSIPEQFRKAAAGKTGAAGIASVNPHDQILAIGIQLGVVGIIALIAMWAAHLMLFRGVGLTSWIGIVIVVQNVVSSLVNSHLFDFTQAWLYIFGVGVAGGMALRERDLRNAARVEHHESDPVTA
;
A
#
# COMPACT_ATOMS: atom_id res chain seq x y z
N MET A 1 10.05 12.06 -0.89
CA MET A 1 9.93 13.04 -1.98
C MET A 1 10.15 12.44 -3.35
N SER A 2 11.20 11.62 -3.57
CA SER A 2 11.50 11.02 -4.89
C SER A 2 10.57 9.86 -5.27
N LEU A 3 9.89 9.24 -4.30
CA LEU A 3 9.12 8.02 -4.50
C LEU A 3 8.05 8.13 -5.61
N PRO A 4 7.25 9.20 -5.72
CA PRO A 4 6.30 9.34 -6.81
C PRO A 4 6.97 9.56 -8.19
N TRP A 5 8.20 10.08 -8.23
CA TRP A 5 8.85 10.54 -9.46
C TRP A 5 9.75 9.50 -10.13
N SER A 6 10.62 8.84 -9.35
CA SER A 6 11.68 7.99 -9.92
C SER A 6 12.04 6.84 -9.00
N THR A 7 12.02 5.63 -9.54
CA THR A 7 12.47 4.41 -8.85
C THR A 7 13.98 4.45 -8.60
N SER A 8 14.76 4.86 -9.60
CA SER A 8 16.22 4.96 -9.50
C SER A 8 16.66 5.99 -8.47
N ALA A 9 16.09 7.21 -8.52
CA ALA A 9 16.39 8.25 -7.53
C ALA A 9 16.01 7.80 -6.11
N THR A 10 14.88 7.11 -5.96
CA THR A 10 14.45 6.55 -4.67
C THR A 10 15.43 5.50 -4.18
N GLY A 11 15.87 4.56 -5.03
CA GLY A 11 16.88 3.56 -4.68
C GLY A 11 18.20 4.18 -4.21
N ILE A 12 18.72 5.15 -4.96
CA ILE A 12 19.95 5.88 -4.60
C ILE A 12 19.79 6.58 -3.23
N LEU A 13 18.68 7.29 -3.02
CA LEU A 13 18.43 8.00 -1.77
C LEU A 13 18.25 7.06 -0.58
N ILE A 14 17.69 5.87 -0.77
CA ILE A 14 17.60 4.84 0.27
C ILE A 14 18.99 4.37 0.66
N VAL A 15 19.86 4.08 -0.30
CA VAL A 15 21.23 3.66 -0.03
C VAL A 15 21.99 4.77 0.71
N LEU A 16 21.90 6.03 0.24
CA LEU A 16 22.52 7.18 0.92
C LEU A 16 21.97 7.37 2.33
N TRP A 17 20.65 7.20 2.53
CA TRP A 17 20.04 7.25 3.86
C TRP A 17 20.57 6.15 4.77
N LEU A 18 20.70 4.91 4.29
CA LEU A 18 21.27 3.81 5.06
C LEU A 18 22.69 4.12 5.53
N PHE A 19 23.56 4.63 4.63
CA PHE A 19 24.90 5.05 5.01
C PHE A 19 24.88 6.20 6.03
N ALA A 20 24.04 7.21 5.84
CA ALA A 20 23.93 8.36 6.76
C ALA A 20 23.36 7.94 8.13
N ALA A 21 22.53 6.90 8.17
CA ALA A 21 21.96 6.38 9.41
C ALA A 21 22.97 5.54 10.24
N LEU A 22 23.97 4.89 9.60
CA LEU A 22 24.93 4.00 10.28
C LEU A 22 25.55 4.60 11.55
N PRO A 23 26.08 5.85 11.56
CA PRO A 23 26.70 6.42 12.76
C PRO A 23 25.71 6.70 13.90
N SER A 24 24.42 6.82 13.57
CA SER A 24 23.34 7.12 14.54
C SER A 24 22.54 5.89 14.97
N LEU A 25 22.91 4.70 14.49
CA LEU A 25 22.24 3.44 14.85
C LEU A 25 22.43 3.14 16.35
N ASP A 26 21.29 3.06 17.04
CA ASP A 26 21.25 2.57 18.41
C ASP A 26 20.79 1.11 18.40
N LEU A 27 21.73 0.22 18.69
CA LEU A 27 21.49 -1.23 18.70
C LEU A 27 20.42 -1.63 19.72
N ALA A 28 20.33 -0.94 20.86
CA ALA A 28 19.30 -1.21 21.86
C ALA A 28 17.92 -0.82 21.35
N ALA A 29 17.81 0.33 20.68
CA ALA A 29 16.56 0.77 20.03
C ALA A 29 16.16 -0.20 18.91
N ILE A 30 17.09 -0.59 18.04
CA ILE A 30 16.82 -1.56 16.97
C ILE A 30 16.37 -2.90 17.56
N LYS A 31 17.09 -3.42 18.55
CA LYS A 31 16.74 -4.67 19.24
C LYS A 31 15.32 -4.59 19.81
N ARG A 32 14.96 -3.50 20.45
CA ARG A 32 13.60 -3.29 20.98
C ARG A 32 12.52 -3.40 19.89
N GLU A 33 12.75 -2.76 18.72
CA GLU A 33 11.78 -2.83 17.63
C GLU A 33 11.77 -4.21 16.95
N LEU A 34 12.90 -4.91 16.85
CA LEU A 34 12.96 -6.29 16.34
C LEU A 34 12.15 -7.28 17.18
N PHE A 35 12.08 -7.07 18.51
CA PHE A 35 11.25 -7.89 19.40
C PHE A 35 9.80 -7.38 19.53
N SER A 36 9.44 -6.28 18.88
CA SER A 36 8.06 -5.84 18.76
C SER A 36 7.35 -6.59 17.62
N PRO A 37 6.03 -6.85 17.70
CA PRO A 37 5.31 -7.47 16.58
C PRO A 37 5.43 -6.66 15.28
N ALA A 38 5.39 -5.34 15.35
CA ALA A 38 5.44 -4.47 14.18
C ALA A 38 6.81 -4.46 13.47
N GLY A 39 7.90 -4.60 14.20
CA GLY A 39 9.25 -4.67 13.61
C GLY A 39 9.74 -6.09 13.37
N GLY A 40 9.32 -7.06 14.21
CA GLY A 40 9.80 -8.45 14.14
C GLY A 40 9.12 -9.26 13.04
N LEU A 41 7.81 -9.14 12.82
CA LEU A 41 7.11 -9.93 11.81
C LEU A 41 7.58 -9.67 10.37
N PRO A 42 7.93 -8.44 9.95
CA PRO A 42 8.64 -8.22 8.70
C PRO A 42 9.94 -9.02 8.58
N VAL A 43 10.71 -9.11 9.68
CA VAL A 43 11.96 -9.88 9.73
C VAL A 43 11.69 -11.38 9.68
N VAL A 44 10.64 -11.86 10.34
CA VAL A 44 10.19 -13.27 10.24
C VAL A 44 9.84 -13.62 8.81
N LEU A 45 9.06 -12.78 8.12
CA LEU A 45 8.72 -13.03 6.72
C LEU A 45 9.95 -13.02 5.80
N TRP A 46 10.89 -12.11 6.05
CA TRP A 46 12.18 -12.10 5.36
C TRP A 46 13.00 -13.37 5.63
N ALA A 47 13.07 -13.81 6.89
CA ALA A 47 13.80 -15.03 7.29
C ALA A 47 13.19 -16.28 6.65
N LEU A 48 11.85 -16.38 6.60
CA LEU A 48 11.16 -17.47 5.88
C LEU A 48 11.50 -17.46 4.40
N ALA A 49 11.54 -16.29 3.76
CA ALA A 49 11.96 -16.17 2.36
C ALA A 49 13.44 -16.56 2.16
N THR A 50 14.30 -16.24 3.13
CA THR A 50 15.72 -16.67 3.11
C THR A 50 15.81 -18.19 3.19
N LEU A 51 15.09 -18.82 4.09
CA LEU A 51 15.04 -20.28 4.17
C LEU A 51 14.46 -20.88 2.90
N GLY A 52 13.45 -20.25 2.30
CA GLY A 52 12.81 -20.66 1.05
C GLY A 52 13.74 -20.77 -0.15
N LEU A 53 14.91 -20.12 -0.11
CA LEU A 53 15.95 -20.27 -1.13
C LEU A 53 16.52 -21.69 -1.22
N PHE A 54 16.51 -22.45 -0.13
CA PHE A 54 17.19 -23.74 -0.04
C PHE A 54 16.39 -24.92 -0.61
N TRP A 55 15.04 -24.78 -0.72
CA TRP A 55 14.20 -25.83 -1.32
C TRP A 55 13.54 -25.43 -2.63
N ALA A 56 13.78 -24.22 -3.13
CA ALA A 56 13.24 -23.79 -4.42
C ALA A 56 13.87 -24.59 -5.56
N ASP A 57 13.03 -25.24 -6.40
CA ASP A 57 13.47 -25.99 -7.58
C ASP A 57 13.57 -25.08 -8.82
N VAL A 58 14.45 -24.08 -8.72
CA VAL A 58 14.72 -23.10 -9.77
C VAL A 58 16.19 -22.67 -9.73
N SER A 59 16.66 -21.98 -10.77
CA SER A 59 18.02 -21.47 -10.84
C SER A 59 18.32 -20.46 -9.71
N TRP A 60 19.58 -20.33 -9.31
CA TRP A 60 19.97 -19.32 -8.30
C TRP A 60 19.63 -17.89 -8.72
N GLY A 61 19.67 -17.59 -10.03
CA GLY A 61 19.25 -16.28 -10.54
C GLY A 61 17.79 -15.99 -10.23
N GLU A 62 16.90 -16.96 -10.41
CA GLU A 62 15.47 -16.83 -10.11
C GLU A 62 15.20 -16.77 -8.61
N ARG A 63 15.91 -17.58 -7.81
CA ARG A 63 15.83 -17.52 -6.33
C ARG A 63 16.16 -16.11 -5.83
N LEU A 64 17.32 -15.58 -6.24
CA LEU A 64 17.77 -14.25 -5.82
C LEU A 64 16.88 -13.14 -6.38
N GLY A 65 16.37 -13.29 -7.61
CA GLY A 65 15.40 -12.38 -8.20
C GLY A 65 14.12 -12.27 -7.36
N GLY A 66 13.51 -13.40 -7.01
CA GLY A 66 12.32 -13.46 -6.14
C GLY A 66 12.60 -12.99 -4.71
N TYR A 67 13.79 -13.30 -4.18
CA TYR A 67 14.20 -12.87 -2.84
C TYR A 67 14.41 -11.35 -2.73
N SER A 68 14.78 -10.71 -3.85
CA SER A 68 15.10 -9.27 -3.88
C SER A 68 14.00 -8.36 -3.31
N ALA A 69 12.74 -8.78 -3.34
CA ALA A 69 11.62 -8.03 -2.79
C ALA A 69 11.56 -8.08 -1.24
N PHE A 70 11.98 -9.19 -0.64
CA PHE A 70 11.79 -9.42 0.80
C PHE A 70 12.76 -8.61 1.68
N HIS A 71 14.00 -8.36 1.25
CA HIS A 71 14.96 -7.64 2.09
C HIS A 71 14.59 -6.17 2.34
N ARG A 72 13.70 -5.58 1.53
CA ARG A 72 13.14 -4.26 1.80
C ARG A 72 12.42 -4.21 3.16
N LEU A 73 11.82 -5.33 3.61
CA LEU A 73 11.10 -5.43 4.87
C LEU A 73 12.00 -5.17 6.09
N LEU A 74 13.32 -5.45 5.98
CA LEU A 74 14.30 -5.17 7.04
C LEU A 74 14.44 -3.68 7.37
N VAL A 75 13.99 -2.81 6.49
CA VAL A 75 14.03 -1.35 6.70
C VAL A 75 12.95 -0.89 7.68
N ILE A 76 11.85 -1.63 7.83
CA ILE A 76 10.76 -1.27 8.76
C ILE A 76 11.26 -1.11 10.21
N PRO A 77 11.92 -2.10 10.86
CA PRO A 77 12.40 -1.94 12.23
C PRO A 77 13.44 -0.82 12.38
N LEU A 78 14.26 -0.55 11.36
CA LEU A 78 15.21 0.56 11.37
C LEU A 78 14.49 1.92 11.38
N LEU A 79 13.48 2.09 10.54
CA LEU A 79 12.67 3.32 10.50
C LEU A 79 11.85 3.49 11.80
N LEU A 80 11.26 2.42 12.32
CA LEU A 80 10.55 2.46 13.61
C LEU A 80 11.48 2.97 14.71
N ALA A 81 12.68 2.40 14.84
CA ALA A 81 13.68 2.80 15.84
C ALA A 81 14.12 4.27 15.65
N GLN A 82 14.36 4.68 14.40
CA GLN A 82 14.77 6.04 14.07
C GLN A 82 13.69 7.07 14.40
N PHE A 83 12.46 6.86 13.92
CA PHE A 83 11.39 7.87 14.06
C PHE A 83 10.67 7.81 15.42
N ARG A 84 10.86 6.75 16.20
CA ARG A 84 10.49 6.75 17.61
C ARG A 84 11.35 7.72 18.44
N ARG A 85 12.60 7.95 18.03
CA ARG A 85 13.55 8.87 18.69
C ARG A 85 13.55 10.27 18.06
N SER A 86 13.24 10.38 16.77
CA SER A 86 13.31 11.63 16.01
C SER A 86 11.97 12.37 15.99
N GLY A 87 12.00 13.69 16.20
CA GLY A 87 10.86 14.57 16.00
C GLY A 87 10.60 14.98 14.54
N HIS A 88 11.38 14.45 13.58
CA HIS A 88 11.35 14.93 12.18
C HIS A 88 10.42 14.12 11.26
N GLY A 89 9.70 13.10 11.76
CA GLY A 89 8.84 12.25 10.96
C GLY A 89 7.78 13.03 10.18
N MET A 90 7.16 14.05 10.81
CA MET A 90 6.18 14.91 10.13
C MET A 90 6.77 15.63 8.90
N ARG A 91 8.04 16.04 8.94
CA ARG A 91 8.71 16.68 7.78
C ARG A 91 8.84 15.72 6.60
N VAL A 92 9.08 14.41 6.88
CA VAL A 92 9.14 13.37 5.85
C VAL A 92 7.78 13.19 5.19
N LEU A 93 6.71 13.11 6.00
CA LEU A 93 5.34 12.99 5.51
C LEU A 93 4.93 14.22 4.70
N LEU A 94 5.17 15.43 5.20
CA LEU A 94 4.90 16.68 4.46
C LEU A 94 5.65 16.75 3.13
N GLY A 95 6.90 16.28 3.11
CA GLY A 95 7.67 16.17 1.87
C GLY A 95 7.06 15.19 0.86
N PHE A 96 6.50 14.07 1.32
CA PHE A 96 5.76 13.15 0.46
C PHE A 96 4.48 13.81 -0.06
N PHE A 97 3.67 14.41 0.82
CA PHE A 97 2.43 15.10 0.43
C PHE A 97 2.67 16.23 -0.57
N GLY A 98 3.68 17.09 -0.34
CA GLY A 98 4.04 18.15 -1.27
C GLY A 98 4.48 17.62 -2.62
N SER A 99 5.24 16.53 -2.62
CA SER A 99 5.69 15.83 -3.83
C SER A 99 4.51 15.25 -4.64
N VAL A 100 3.55 14.59 -3.98
CA VAL A 100 2.35 14.04 -4.63
C VAL A 100 1.43 15.17 -5.12
N THR A 101 1.32 16.27 -4.37
CA THR A 101 0.58 17.46 -4.83
C THR A 101 1.20 18.07 -6.09
N ALA A 102 2.53 18.10 -6.19
CA ALA A 102 3.19 18.53 -7.42
C ALA A 102 2.88 17.62 -8.62
N VAL A 103 2.80 16.29 -8.39
CA VAL A 103 2.35 15.34 -9.43
C VAL A 103 0.90 15.60 -9.82
N LEU A 104 0.00 15.91 -8.87
CA LEU A 104 -1.40 16.26 -9.15
C LEU A 104 -1.50 17.50 -10.05
N LEU A 105 -0.78 18.56 -9.69
CA LEU A 105 -0.78 19.81 -10.48
C LEU A 105 -0.25 19.57 -11.89
N LEU A 106 0.84 18.81 -12.02
CA LEU A 106 1.39 18.44 -13.32
C LEU A 106 0.41 17.55 -14.12
N SER A 107 -0.28 16.63 -13.46
CA SER A 107 -1.31 15.80 -14.09
C SER A 107 -2.41 16.64 -14.72
N PHE A 108 -2.97 17.61 -13.98
CA PHE A 108 -3.98 18.52 -14.53
C PHE A 108 -3.41 19.45 -15.60
N LEU A 109 -2.18 19.90 -15.45
CA LEU A 109 -1.53 20.71 -16.47
C LEU A 109 -1.43 19.97 -17.82
N LEU A 110 -1.07 18.67 -17.79
CA LEU A 110 -1.01 17.83 -18.99
C LEU A 110 -2.38 17.54 -19.58
N VAL A 111 -3.42 17.49 -18.75
CA VAL A 111 -4.83 17.37 -19.22
C VAL A 111 -5.29 18.63 -19.91
N LEU A 112 -4.97 19.81 -19.36
CA LEU A 112 -5.39 21.10 -19.89
C LEU A 112 -4.57 21.51 -21.13
N PHE A 113 -3.32 21.10 -21.21
CA PHE A 113 -2.37 21.43 -22.27
C PHE A 113 -1.72 20.17 -22.87
N PRO A 114 -2.46 19.37 -23.66
CA PRO A 114 -1.93 18.11 -24.20
C PRO A 114 -0.73 18.27 -25.14
N GLY A 115 -0.48 19.48 -25.63
CA GLY A 115 0.67 19.80 -26.50
C GLY A 115 1.98 20.08 -25.76
N LEU A 116 2.01 20.01 -24.42
CA LEU A 116 3.25 20.19 -23.68
C LEU A 116 4.27 19.10 -24.01
N PRO A 117 5.56 19.42 -24.19
CA PRO A 117 6.61 18.46 -24.51
C PRO A 117 7.02 17.64 -23.28
N TRP A 118 6.06 16.92 -22.68
CA TRP A 118 6.27 16.05 -21.56
C TRP A 118 6.16 14.60 -21.99
N ARG A 119 7.15 13.78 -21.68
CA ARG A 119 7.08 12.35 -21.96
C ARG A 119 6.15 11.66 -20.94
N SER A 120 4.91 11.50 -21.32
CA SER A 120 3.93 10.70 -20.59
C SER A 120 3.59 9.46 -21.41
N SER A 121 3.49 8.32 -20.78
CA SER A 121 3.02 7.07 -21.42
C SER A 121 1.50 7.04 -21.56
N GLU A 122 0.79 7.82 -20.76
CA GLU A 122 -0.67 7.82 -20.68
C GLU A 122 -1.20 9.24 -20.43
N TYR A 123 -2.44 9.48 -20.88
CA TYR A 123 -3.12 10.76 -20.72
C TYR A 123 -3.22 11.19 -19.25
N GLY A 124 -2.71 12.37 -18.93
CA GLY A 124 -2.74 12.92 -17.56
C GLY A 124 -1.89 12.18 -16.52
N VAL A 125 -1.01 11.27 -16.95
CA VAL A 125 -0.09 10.54 -16.06
C VAL A 125 1.35 11.04 -16.30
N PRO A 126 1.84 12.03 -15.51
CA PRO A 126 3.13 12.66 -15.77
C PRO A 126 4.33 11.75 -15.52
N VAL A 127 4.22 10.79 -14.60
CA VAL A 127 5.32 9.91 -14.19
C VAL A 127 4.79 8.53 -13.86
N LYS A 128 5.61 7.50 -14.13
CA LYS A 128 5.32 6.09 -13.85
C LYS A 128 4.05 5.62 -14.55
N ASP A 129 3.02 5.21 -13.79
CA ASP A 129 1.76 4.67 -14.28
C ASP A 129 0.56 5.16 -13.44
N TYR A 130 -0.64 4.99 -13.98
CA TYR A 130 -1.89 5.43 -13.36
C TYR A 130 -2.25 4.67 -12.08
N ILE A 131 -1.76 3.43 -11.90
CA ILE A 131 -2.03 2.61 -10.69
C ILE A 131 -1.30 3.22 -9.49
N LEU A 132 -0.02 3.55 -9.69
CA LEU A 132 0.80 4.20 -8.66
C LEU A 132 0.28 5.59 -8.34
N GLN A 133 -0.01 6.40 -9.37
CA GLN A 133 -0.55 7.75 -9.21
C GLN A 133 -1.86 7.73 -8.42
N SER A 134 -2.82 6.89 -8.80
CA SER A 134 -4.11 6.81 -8.12
C SER A 134 -3.99 6.32 -6.67
N GLY A 135 -3.06 5.43 -6.36
CA GLY A 135 -2.76 4.97 -5.01
C GLY A 135 -2.20 6.09 -4.12
N ASP A 136 -1.19 6.84 -4.61
CA ASP A 136 -0.61 7.98 -3.90
C ASP A 136 -1.65 9.09 -3.67
N PHE A 137 -2.48 9.38 -4.67
CA PHE A 137 -3.55 10.37 -4.59
C PHE A 137 -4.62 9.98 -3.58
N LEU A 138 -4.96 8.71 -3.52
CA LEU A 138 -5.94 8.21 -2.54
C LEU A 138 -5.45 8.40 -1.10
N ILE A 139 -4.20 8.08 -0.81
CA ILE A 139 -3.60 8.34 0.52
C ILE A 139 -3.69 9.83 0.86
N CYS A 140 -3.27 10.70 -0.05
CA CYS A 140 -3.31 12.14 0.17
C CYS A 140 -4.74 12.64 0.41
N ALA A 141 -5.71 12.19 -0.39
CA ALA A 141 -7.11 12.59 -0.24
C ALA A 141 -7.66 12.23 1.14
N PHE A 142 -7.46 10.99 1.61
CA PHE A 142 -8.01 10.55 2.89
C PHE A 142 -7.30 11.16 4.11
N VAL A 143 -6.03 11.52 3.99
CA VAL A 143 -5.33 12.28 5.03
C VAL A 143 -5.83 13.72 5.08
N LEU A 144 -6.05 14.36 3.93
CA LEU A 144 -6.62 15.70 3.84
C LEU A 144 -8.05 15.78 4.36
N LEU A 145 -8.89 14.76 4.09
CA LEU A 145 -10.24 14.68 4.65
C LEU A 145 -10.22 14.62 6.19
N GLN A 146 -9.29 13.86 6.78
CA GLN A 146 -9.11 13.84 8.23
C GLN A 146 -8.71 15.22 8.76
N LEU A 147 -7.73 15.87 8.13
CA LEU A 147 -7.30 17.23 8.50
C LEU A 147 -8.46 18.23 8.38
N ALA A 148 -9.30 18.11 7.36
CA ALA A 148 -10.48 18.96 7.20
C ALA A 148 -11.48 18.76 8.34
N ILE A 149 -11.73 17.51 8.76
CA ILE A 149 -12.61 17.20 9.89
C ILE A 149 -12.03 17.78 11.18
N ASP A 150 -10.73 17.58 11.44
CA ASP A 150 -10.07 18.06 12.65
C ASP A 150 -10.10 19.60 12.73
N ASP A 151 -9.81 20.30 11.64
CA ASP A 151 -9.83 21.75 11.57
C ASP A 151 -11.25 22.34 11.64
N SER A 152 -12.26 21.67 11.09
CA SER A 152 -13.65 22.09 11.18
C SER A 152 -14.15 22.09 12.62
N ARG A 153 -13.71 21.12 13.44
CA ARG A 153 -14.09 21.02 14.87
C ARG A 153 -13.54 22.16 15.73
N VAL A 154 -12.44 22.76 15.31
CA VAL A 154 -11.82 23.91 15.99
C VAL A 154 -12.11 25.25 15.31
N GLY A 155 -13.02 25.26 14.33
CA GLY A 155 -13.49 26.47 13.65
C GLY A 155 -12.49 27.09 12.65
N ARG A 156 -11.47 26.35 12.22
CA ARG A 156 -10.48 26.81 11.23
C ARG A 156 -10.97 26.64 9.78
N TRP A 157 -12.05 27.33 9.44
CA TRP A 157 -12.77 27.16 8.17
C TRP A 157 -11.93 27.37 6.91
N ARG A 158 -10.95 28.29 6.92
CA ARG A 158 -10.07 28.53 5.76
C ARG A 158 -9.24 27.29 5.42
N SER A 159 -8.57 26.68 6.39
CA SER A 159 -7.81 25.46 6.18
C SER A 159 -8.73 24.27 5.89
N THR A 160 -9.88 24.17 6.56
CA THR A 160 -10.89 23.16 6.25
C THR A 160 -11.27 23.17 4.77
N ILE A 161 -11.65 24.34 4.23
CA ILE A 161 -12.03 24.49 2.82
C ILE A 161 -10.84 24.12 1.91
N SER A 162 -9.64 24.58 2.23
CA SER A 162 -8.45 24.26 1.43
C SER A 162 -8.17 22.75 1.39
N TYR A 163 -8.29 22.05 2.51
CA TYR A 163 -8.09 20.61 2.57
C TYR A 163 -9.18 19.85 1.82
N VAL A 164 -10.45 20.27 1.95
CA VAL A 164 -11.57 19.68 1.19
C VAL A 164 -11.39 19.86 -0.30
N VAL A 165 -11.06 21.07 -0.75
CA VAL A 165 -10.83 21.36 -2.17
C VAL A 165 -9.69 20.50 -2.73
N LEU A 166 -8.56 20.43 -2.02
CA LEU A 166 -7.42 19.63 -2.46
C LEU A 166 -7.75 18.13 -2.47
N ALA A 167 -8.48 17.63 -1.47
CA ALA A 167 -8.94 16.25 -1.44
C ALA A 167 -9.88 15.94 -2.62
N ILE A 168 -10.81 16.84 -2.94
CA ILE A 168 -11.68 16.71 -4.10
C ILE A 168 -10.88 16.69 -5.40
N LEU A 169 -9.84 17.51 -5.55
CA LEU A 169 -8.98 17.50 -6.73
C LEU A 169 -8.24 16.18 -6.88
N PHE A 170 -7.72 15.59 -5.81
CA PHE A 170 -7.13 14.26 -5.85
C PHE A 170 -8.15 13.19 -6.28
N LEU A 171 -9.34 13.18 -5.68
CA LEU A 171 -10.39 12.22 -6.02
C LEU A 171 -10.94 12.42 -7.43
N ALA A 172 -11.07 13.67 -7.88
CA ALA A 172 -11.47 13.98 -9.27
C ALA A 172 -10.44 13.48 -10.28
N ASN A 173 -9.14 13.61 -9.99
CA ASN A 173 -8.11 13.06 -10.86
C ASN A 173 -8.23 11.52 -10.96
N ILE A 174 -8.44 10.82 -9.83
CA ILE A 174 -8.67 9.38 -9.82
C ILE A 174 -9.92 8.99 -10.64
N ALA A 175 -10.99 9.77 -10.53
CA ALA A 175 -12.26 9.46 -11.20
C ALA A 175 -12.25 9.74 -12.71
N PHE A 176 -11.54 10.78 -13.15
CA PHE A 176 -11.67 11.30 -14.51
C PHE A 176 -10.38 11.29 -15.35
N VAL A 177 -9.22 11.09 -14.72
CA VAL A 177 -7.91 11.14 -15.40
C VAL A 177 -7.16 9.83 -15.26
N ALA A 178 -6.70 9.52 -14.06
CA ALA A 178 -5.84 8.36 -13.77
C ALA A 178 -6.62 7.31 -12.95
N THR A 179 -7.57 6.64 -13.60
CA THR A 179 -8.46 5.69 -12.92
C THR A 179 -7.79 4.33 -12.74
N GLY A 180 -7.23 4.10 -11.54
CA GLY A 180 -6.74 2.79 -11.14
C GLY A 180 -7.85 1.90 -10.57
N ARG A 181 -8.02 0.66 -11.09
CA ARG A 181 -9.00 -0.32 -10.54
C ARG A 181 -8.77 -0.57 -9.05
N THR A 182 -7.52 -0.61 -8.62
CA THR A 182 -7.14 -0.77 -7.20
C THR A 182 -7.61 0.40 -6.35
N ALA A 183 -7.50 1.65 -6.83
CA ALA A 183 -7.99 2.82 -6.10
C ALA A 183 -9.51 2.81 -5.96
N LEU A 184 -10.24 2.35 -6.99
CA LEU A 184 -11.70 2.19 -6.94
C LEU A 184 -12.14 1.12 -5.92
N LEU A 185 -11.33 0.10 -5.69
CA LEU A 185 -11.57 -0.92 -4.66
C LEU A 185 -11.26 -0.39 -3.26
N VAL A 186 -10.18 0.37 -3.10
CA VAL A 186 -9.70 0.86 -1.80
C VAL A 186 -10.52 2.06 -1.30
N ALA A 187 -10.94 2.97 -2.18
CA ALA A 187 -11.65 4.20 -1.81
C ALA A 187 -12.93 3.95 -0.99
N PRO A 188 -13.82 3.00 -1.33
CA PRO A 188 -14.96 2.65 -0.50
C PRO A 188 -14.57 2.18 0.89
N VAL A 189 -13.55 1.33 1.00
CA VAL A 189 -13.08 0.79 2.29
C VAL A 189 -12.56 1.92 3.19
N LEU A 190 -11.74 2.83 2.64
CA LEU A 190 -11.23 3.98 3.39
C LEU A 190 -12.36 4.95 3.76
N SER A 191 -13.37 5.13 2.90
CA SER A 191 -14.55 5.97 3.20
C SER A 191 -15.34 5.40 4.37
N LEU A 192 -15.60 4.10 4.39
CA LEU A 192 -16.28 3.41 5.49
C LEU A 192 -15.48 3.49 6.79
N LEU A 193 -14.16 3.31 6.71
CA LEU A 193 -13.27 3.43 7.87
C LEU A 193 -13.24 4.86 8.44
N LEU A 194 -13.16 5.88 7.58
CA LEU A 194 -13.21 7.28 7.99
C LEU A 194 -14.56 7.61 8.65
N GLY A 195 -15.65 7.19 8.01
CA GLY A 195 -17.00 7.36 8.55
C GLY A 195 -17.18 6.70 9.92
N TRP A 196 -16.74 5.45 10.06
CA TRP A 196 -16.76 4.72 11.33
C TRP A 196 -15.91 5.40 12.41
N ARG A 197 -14.70 5.81 12.05
CA ARG A 197 -13.78 6.47 12.97
C ARG A 197 -14.36 7.75 13.56
N GLU A 198 -14.95 8.60 12.72
CA GLU A 198 -15.33 9.96 13.09
C GLU A 198 -16.78 10.06 13.62
N PHE A 199 -17.69 9.25 13.09
CA PHE A 199 -19.13 9.34 13.37
C PHE A 199 -19.77 8.01 13.76
N ARG A 200 -18.99 6.95 13.98
CA ARG A 200 -19.45 5.61 14.35
C ARG A 200 -20.48 5.08 13.33
N TRP A 201 -21.58 4.46 13.79
CA TRP A 201 -22.61 3.90 12.91
C TRP A 201 -23.26 4.92 11.97
N LYS A 202 -23.44 6.16 12.42
CA LYS A 202 -23.97 7.23 11.56
C LYS A 202 -23.04 7.55 10.40
N GLY A 203 -21.73 7.60 10.68
CA GLY A 203 -20.73 7.81 9.64
C GLY A 203 -20.58 6.63 8.70
N LEU A 204 -20.71 5.39 9.19
CA LEU A 204 -20.69 4.21 8.36
C LEU A 204 -21.83 4.21 7.34
N ILE A 205 -23.05 4.49 7.80
CA ILE A 205 -24.25 4.60 6.94
C ILE A 205 -24.07 5.75 5.95
N GLY A 206 -23.66 6.94 6.43
CA GLY A 206 -23.44 8.10 5.59
C GLY A 206 -22.36 7.85 4.51
N ALA A 207 -21.26 7.22 4.88
CA ALA A 207 -20.21 6.83 3.94
C ALA A 207 -20.68 5.79 2.92
N ALA A 208 -21.45 4.78 3.35
CA ALA A 208 -22.02 3.78 2.44
C ALA A 208 -22.99 4.41 1.43
N LEU A 209 -23.87 5.31 1.87
CA LEU A 209 -24.75 6.06 0.99
C LEU A 209 -23.97 6.97 0.03
N LEU A 210 -22.97 7.69 0.52
CA LEU A 210 -22.11 8.55 -0.30
C LEU A 210 -21.37 7.74 -1.38
N VAL A 211 -20.76 6.62 -1.01
CA VAL A 211 -20.09 5.71 -1.96
C VAL A 211 -21.08 5.18 -2.99
N GLY A 212 -22.30 4.79 -2.58
CA GLY A 212 -23.33 4.33 -3.48
C GLY A 212 -23.78 5.41 -4.46
N VAL A 213 -24.04 6.63 -3.97
CA VAL A 213 -24.45 7.76 -4.80
C VAL A 213 -23.34 8.20 -5.76
N LEU A 214 -22.11 8.38 -5.24
CA LEU A 214 -20.98 8.80 -6.08
C LEU A 214 -20.58 7.72 -7.09
N GLY A 215 -20.60 6.45 -6.69
CA GLY A 215 -20.34 5.33 -7.60
C GLY A 215 -21.40 5.21 -8.68
N GLY A 216 -22.69 5.37 -8.33
CA GLY A 216 -23.79 5.42 -9.29
C GLY A 216 -23.70 6.62 -10.21
N ALA A 217 -23.47 7.82 -9.69
CA ALA A 217 -23.29 9.02 -10.48
C ALA A 217 -22.07 8.91 -11.44
N ALA A 218 -20.94 8.43 -10.92
CA ALA A 218 -19.73 8.24 -11.71
C ALA A 218 -19.93 7.23 -12.85
N SER A 219 -20.69 6.15 -12.62
CA SER A 219 -21.02 5.16 -13.65
C SER A 219 -21.89 5.72 -14.77
N VAL A 220 -22.74 6.74 -14.47
CA VAL A 220 -23.60 7.40 -15.46
C VAL A 220 -22.84 8.51 -16.21
N VAL A 221 -22.06 9.33 -15.46
CA VAL A 221 -21.41 10.54 -16.01
C VAL A 221 -20.08 10.23 -16.70
N SER A 222 -19.36 9.18 -16.28
CA SER A 222 -18.09 8.81 -16.89
C SER A 222 -18.28 7.69 -17.92
N PRO A 223 -18.23 7.98 -19.23
CA PRO A 223 -18.26 6.96 -20.28
C PRO A 223 -17.10 5.96 -20.11
N TYR A 224 -15.97 6.44 -19.63
CA TYR A 224 -14.78 5.62 -19.36
C TYR A 224 -15.03 4.57 -18.28
N LEU A 225 -15.58 4.96 -17.12
CA LEU A 225 -15.93 4.02 -16.05
C LEU A 225 -17.00 3.02 -16.49
N ASN A 226 -18.04 3.50 -17.19
CA ASN A 226 -19.11 2.64 -17.71
C ASN A 226 -18.56 1.61 -18.70
N THR A 227 -17.73 2.05 -19.66
CA THR A 227 -17.08 1.16 -20.62
C THR A 227 -16.16 0.14 -19.91
N ARG A 228 -15.39 0.57 -18.90
CA ARG A 228 -14.50 -0.31 -18.12
C ARG A 228 -15.28 -1.34 -17.31
N LEU A 229 -16.38 -0.94 -16.65
CA LEU A 229 -17.23 -1.85 -15.88
C LEU A 229 -17.92 -2.87 -16.79
N LYS A 230 -18.51 -2.41 -17.92
CA LYS A 230 -19.13 -3.30 -18.91
C LYS A 230 -18.10 -4.24 -19.53
N ALA A 231 -16.96 -3.71 -19.97
CA ALA A 231 -15.89 -4.54 -20.52
C ALA A 231 -15.44 -5.62 -19.52
N SER A 232 -15.32 -5.29 -18.24
CA SER A 232 -14.93 -6.28 -17.21
C SER A 232 -15.99 -7.38 -17.06
N LEU A 233 -17.28 -7.06 -17.11
CA LEU A 233 -18.36 -8.06 -17.06
C LEU A 233 -18.40 -8.92 -18.31
N ASP A 234 -18.29 -8.30 -19.50
CA ASP A 234 -18.25 -9.00 -20.78
C ASP A 234 -17.02 -9.90 -20.89
N GLU A 235 -15.87 -9.47 -20.37
CA GLU A 235 -14.64 -10.23 -20.32
C GLU A 235 -14.75 -11.48 -19.42
N VAL A 236 -15.45 -11.38 -18.27
CA VAL A 236 -15.73 -12.54 -17.40
C VAL A 236 -16.62 -13.57 -18.15
N HIS A 237 -17.68 -13.11 -18.78
CA HIS A 237 -18.55 -13.99 -19.56
C HIS A 237 -17.86 -14.62 -20.78
N ALA A 238 -16.96 -13.87 -21.43
CA ALA A 238 -16.16 -14.37 -22.55
C ALA A 238 -15.12 -15.42 -22.11
N PHE A 239 -14.55 -15.27 -20.90
CA PHE A 239 -13.65 -16.26 -20.32
C PHE A 239 -14.36 -17.59 -20.06
N GLU A 240 -15.55 -17.56 -19.45
CA GLU A 240 -16.32 -18.76 -19.15
C GLU A 240 -16.72 -19.55 -20.44
N LYS A 241 -16.98 -18.84 -21.54
CA LYS A 241 -17.48 -19.47 -22.78
C LYS A 241 -16.39 -19.83 -23.78
N HIS A 242 -15.33 -19.05 -23.91
CA HIS A 242 -14.41 -19.12 -25.05
C HIS A 242 -12.92 -19.08 -24.72
N ASN A 243 -12.52 -19.05 -23.42
CA ASN A 243 -11.12 -18.88 -23.01
C ASN A 243 -10.43 -17.71 -23.72
N ALA A 244 -11.19 -16.61 -23.93
CA ALA A 244 -10.75 -15.47 -24.73
C ALA A 244 -9.55 -14.76 -24.07
N LEU A 245 -8.61 -14.30 -24.91
CA LEU A 245 -7.43 -13.56 -24.49
C LEU A 245 -7.81 -12.10 -24.18
N ASN A 246 -8.04 -11.79 -22.91
CA ASN A 246 -8.19 -10.42 -22.42
C ASN A 246 -7.59 -10.27 -21.02
N SER A 247 -7.49 -9.06 -20.53
CA SER A 247 -6.86 -8.77 -19.22
C SER A 247 -7.55 -9.49 -18.06
N THR A 248 -8.88 -9.53 -18.04
CA THR A 248 -9.66 -10.14 -16.97
C THR A 248 -9.57 -11.67 -17.01
N SER A 249 -9.62 -12.28 -18.20
CA SER A 249 -9.45 -13.72 -18.36
C SER A 249 -8.06 -14.19 -17.94
N ALA A 250 -7.01 -13.41 -18.25
CA ALA A 250 -5.66 -13.69 -17.79
C ALA A 250 -5.58 -13.65 -16.25
N HIS A 251 -6.16 -12.62 -15.59
CA HIS A 251 -6.19 -12.54 -14.12
C HIS A 251 -6.95 -13.70 -13.48
N LEU A 252 -8.10 -14.10 -14.02
CA LEU A 252 -8.87 -15.25 -13.52
C LEU A 252 -8.08 -16.56 -13.69
N GLN A 253 -7.39 -16.73 -14.82
CA GLN A 253 -6.51 -17.87 -15.05
C GLN A 253 -5.36 -17.90 -14.05
N PHE A 254 -4.69 -16.77 -13.82
CA PHE A 254 -3.60 -16.67 -12.83
C PHE A 254 -4.09 -16.98 -11.42
N LEU A 255 -5.27 -16.53 -11.03
CA LEU A 255 -5.87 -16.86 -9.75
C LEU A 255 -6.10 -18.37 -9.62
N LYS A 256 -6.72 -18.99 -10.62
CA LYS A 256 -6.99 -20.45 -10.65
C LYS A 256 -5.70 -21.26 -10.58
N GLU A 257 -4.70 -20.93 -11.37
CA GLU A 257 -3.41 -21.62 -11.38
C GLU A 257 -2.67 -21.41 -10.05
N SER A 258 -2.66 -20.19 -9.52
CA SER A 258 -2.03 -19.88 -8.23
C SER A 258 -2.63 -20.69 -7.07
N LEU A 259 -3.96 -20.85 -7.04
CA LEU A 259 -4.63 -21.71 -6.05
C LEU A 259 -4.16 -23.17 -6.18
N SER A 260 -3.99 -23.68 -7.42
CA SER A 260 -3.49 -25.03 -7.63
C SER A 260 -2.02 -25.18 -7.20
N PHE A 261 -1.18 -24.15 -7.41
CA PHE A 261 0.21 -24.16 -6.94
C PHE A 261 0.29 -24.18 -5.42
N VAL A 262 -0.51 -23.36 -4.72
CA VAL A 262 -0.58 -23.40 -3.27
C VAL A 262 -1.09 -24.77 -2.77
N ALA A 263 -2.08 -25.34 -3.43
CA ALA A 263 -2.61 -26.66 -3.06
C ALA A 263 -1.60 -27.81 -3.26
N SER A 264 -0.68 -27.69 -4.24
CA SER A 264 0.35 -28.71 -4.51
C SER A 264 1.52 -28.69 -3.51
N ALA A 265 1.76 -27.56 -2.82
CA ALA A 265 2.77 -27.41 -1.78
C ALA A 265 2.24 -26.55 -0.61
N PRO A 266 1.25 -27.04 0.17
CA PRO A 266 0.43 -26.19 1.03
C PRO A 266 1.18 -25.66 2.27
N ILE A 267 2.15 -26.38 2.81
CA ILE A 267 2.78 -26.02 4.11
C ILE A 267 3.86 -24.98 3.96
N ILE A 268 4.89 -25.25 3.15
CA ILE A 268 6.09 -24.40 3.00
C ILE A 268 6.26 -23.85 1.59
N GLY A 269 5.33 -24.13 0.67
CA GLY A 269 5.37 -23.67 -0.71
C GLY A 269 6.47 -24.30 -1.55
N HIS A 270 6.64 -23.76 -2.76
CA HIS A 270 7.64 -24.23 -3.74
C HIS A 270 9.02 -23.55 -3.58
N GLY A 271 9.22 -22.75 -2.54
CA GLY A 271 10.46 -22.00 -2.30
C GLY A 271 10.49 -20.63 -2.96
N THR A 272 11.39 -19.79 -2.47
CA THR A 272 11.54 -18.40 -2.90
C THR A 272 12.03 -18.32 -4.35
N GLY A 273 11.34 -17.51 -5.18
CA GLY A 273 11.64 -17.32 -6.59
C GLY A 273 10.95 -18.32 -7.52
N SER A 274 10.10 -19.22 -7.00
CA SER A 274 9.45 -20.27 -7.78
C SER A 274 8.27 -19.82 -8.66
N ILE A 275 7.71 -18.63 -8.44
CA ILE A 275 6.49 -18.16 -9.15
C ILE A 275 6.62 -18.27 -10.67
N PRO A 276 7.66 -17.71 -11.34
CA PRO A 276 7.75 -17.76 -12.79
C PRO A 276 7.80 -19.18 -13.35
N GLU A 277 8.50 -20.09 -12.66
CA GLU A 277 8.63 -21.47 -13.07
C GLU A 277 7.31 -22.24 -12.96
N GLN A 278 6.53 -22.00 -11.88
CA GLN A 278 5.23 -22.64 -11.72
C GLN A 278 4.29 -22.23 -12.88
N PHE A 279 4.26 -20.95 -13.24
CA PHE A 279 3.48 -20.49 -14.38
C PHE A 279 4.02 -21.00 -15.72
N ARG A 280 5.34 -21.10 -15.92
CA ARG A 280 5.93 -21.70 -17.13
C ARG A 280 5.51 -23.15 -17.29
N LYS A 281 5.61 -23.95 -16.21
CA LYS A 281 5.17 -25.35 -16.21
C LYS A 281 3.67 -25.47 -16.51
N ALA A 282 2.84 -24.62 -15.93
CA ALA A 282 1.40 -24.62 -16.13
C ALA A 282 1.00 -24.20 -17.55
N ALA A 283 1.72 -23.27 -18.19
CA ALA A 283 1.45 -22.76 -19.53
C ALA A 283 1.97 -23.70 -20.65
N ALA A 284 2.86 -24.62 -20.33
CA ALA A 284 3.50 -25.49 -21.33
C ALA A 284 2.49 -26.30 -22.15
N GLY A 285 2.55 -26.19 -23.46
CA GLY A 285 1.67 -26.88 -24.41
C GLY A 285 0.22 -26.35 -24.45
N LYS A 286 -0.11 -25.27 -23.74
CA LYS A 286 -1.43 -24.65 -23.75
C LYS A 286 -1.48 -23.43 -24.65
N THR A 287 -2.71 -23.01 -25.06
CA THR A 287 -3.00 -21.84 -25.85
C THR A 287 -4.03 -20.94 -25.14
N GLY A 288 -4.27 -19.75 -25.65
CA GLY A 288 -5.19 -18.80 -25.04
C GLY A 288 -4.67 -18.26 -23.70
N ALA A 289 -5.55 -17.89 -22.79
CA ALA A 289 -5.21 -17.37 -21.46
C ALA A 289 -4.38 -18.39 -20.63
N ALA A 290 -4.64 -19.69 -20.80
CA ALA A 290 -3.91 -20.76 -20.11
C ALA A 290 -2.46 -20.94 -20.62
N GLY A 291 -2.12 -20.43 -21.81
CA GLY A 291 -0.77 -20.44 -22.36
C GLY A 291 0.10 -19.26 -21.94
N ILE A 292 -0.40 -18.35 -21.12
CA ILE A 292 0.35 -17.18 -20.65
C ILE A 292 1.16 -17.54 -19.40
N ALA A 293 2.48 -17.57 -19.53
CA ALA A 293 3.38 -17.71 -18.39
C ALA A 293 3.53 -16.35 -17.68
N SER A 294 2.89 -16.18 -16.53
CA SER A 294 3.03 -14.97 -15.72
C SER A 294 4.26 -15.03 -14.81
N VAL A 295 4.75 -13.88 -14.42
CA VAL A 295 5.77 -13.73 -13.36
C VAL A 295 5.14 -13.23 -12.04
N ASN A 296 3.84 -12.95 -12.05
CA ASN A 296 3.10 -12.36 -10.93
C ASN A 296 1.68 -12.94 -10.88
N PRO A 297 1.23 -13.52 -9.75
CA PRO A 297 -0.14 -14.02 -9.59
C PRO A 297 -1.18 -12.90 -9.47
N HIS A 298 -0.76 -11.65 -9.34
CA HIS A 298 -1.61 -10.48 -9.09
C HIS A 298 -2.47 -10.58 -7.81
N ASP A 299 -1.97 -11.28 -6.82
CA ASP A 299 -2.49 -11.38 -5.46
C ASP A 299 -1.32 -11.64 -4.51
N GLN A 300 -1.18 -10.81 -3.47
CA GLN A 300 -0.03 -10.90 -2.57
C GLN A 300 -0.08 -12.14 -1.68
N ILE A 301 -1.28 -12.55 -1.26
CA ILE A 301 -1.44 -13.74 -0.42
C ILE A 301 -1.04 -14.98 -1.20
N LEU A 302 -1.48 -15.07 -2.45
CA LEU A 302 -1.10 -16.16 -3.34
C LEU A 302 0.38 -16.12 -3.72
N ALA A 303 0.94 -14.94 -3.95
CA ALA A 303 2.37 -14.78 -4.23
C ALA A 303 3.26 -15.27 -3.07
N ILE A 304 2.83 -15.05 -1.84
CA ILE A 304 3.49 -15.60 -0.65
C ILE A 304 3.18 -17.09 -0.50
N GLY A 305 1.92 -17.50 -0.71
CA GLY A 305 1.49 -18.90 -0.60
C GLY A 305 2.21 -19.84 -1.56
N ILE A 306 2.41 -19.43 -2.82
CA ILE A 306 3.17 -20.21 -3.81
C ILE A 306 4.61 -20.44 -3.32
N GLN A 307 5.25 -19.41 -2.78
CA GLN A 307 6.66 -19.50 -2.39
C GLN A 307 6.87 -20.11 -1.01
N LEU A 308 6.03 -19.79 -0.01
CA LEU A 308 6.25 -20.08 1.41
C LEU A 308 5.08 -20.84 2.06
N GLY A 309 4.08 -21.24 1.29
CA GLY A 309 2.92 -21.98 1.78
C GLY A 309 2.08 -21.22 2.81
N VAL A 310 1.30 -21.96 3.58
CA VAL A 310 0.46 -21.42 4.66
C VAL A 310 1.29 -20.76 5.75
N VAL A 311 2.52 -21.21 6.00
CA VAL A 311 3.43 -20.60 6.99
C VAL A 311 3.74 -19.16 6.59
N GLY A 312 4.06 -18.93 5.32
CA GLY A 312 4.27 -17.59 4.78
C GLY A 312 3.02 -16.71 4.82
N ILE A 313 1.85 -17.28 4.48
CA ILE A 313 0.56 -16.58 4.54
C ILE A 313 0.25 -16.12 5.97
N ILE A 314 0.43 -16.99 6.96
CA ILE A 314 0.23 -16.66 8.38
C ILE A 314 1.17 -15.51 8.79
N ALA A 315 2.44 -15.58 8.42
CA ALA A 315 3.41 -14.53 8.72
C ALA A 315 3.03 -13.18 8.07
N LEU A 316 2.56 -13.19 6.82
CA LEU A 316 2.08 -12.00 6.12
C LEU A 316 0.86 -11.38 6.81
N ILE A 317 -0.16 -12.19 7.11
CA ILE A 317 -1.40 -11.72 7.78
C ILE A 317 -1.08 -11.21 9.18
N ALA A 318 -0.23 -11.91 9.93
CA ALA A 318 0.23 -11.46 11.25
C ALA A 318 0.98 -10.12 11.17
N MET A 319 1.83 -9.92 10.17
CA MET A 319 2.52 -8.66 9.90
C MET A 319 1.52 -7.52 9.64
N TRP A 320 0.55 -7.71 8.76
CA TRP A 320 -0.48 -6.71 8.48
C TRP A 320 -1.31 -6.40 9.71
N ALA A 321 -1.71 -7.42 10.48
CA ALA A 321 -2.45 -7.25 11.73
C ALA A 321 -1.63 -6.47 12.77
N ALA A 322 -0.34 -6.78 12.92
CA ALA A 322 0.56 -6.06 13.83
C ALA A 322 0.71 -4.58 13.44
N HIS A 323 0.80 -4.28 12.13
CA HIS A 323 0.86 -2.91 11.65
C HIS A 323 -0.46 -2.17 11.86
N LEU A 324 -1.63 -2.79 11.65
CA LEU A 324 -2.92 -2.20 12.01
C LEU A 324 -3.02 -1.94 13.53
N MET A 325 -2.53 -2.87 14.34
CA MET A 325 -2.49 -2.71 15.80
C MET A 325 -1.53 -1.60 16.25
N LEU A 326 -0.43 -1.40 15.53
CA LEU A 326 0.50 -0.29 15.76
C LEU A 326 -0.21 1.07 15.67
N PHE A 327 -1.16 1.20 14.75
CA PHE A 327 -1.90 2.44 14.53
C PHE A 327 -3.25 2.54 15.27
N ARG A 328 -3.49 1.67 16.26
CA ARG A 328 -4.64 1.81 17.17
C ARG A 328 -4.45 3.06 18.02
N GLY A 329 -5.16 4.12 17.71
CA GLY A 329 -5.09 5.38 18.45
C GLY A 329 -5.91 6.47 17.79
N VAL A 330 -6.07 7.56 18.51
CA VAL A 330 -6.63 8.80 18.00
C VAL A 330 -5.49 9.70 17.50
N GLY A 331 -5.73 10.50 16.50
CA GLY A 331 -4.80 11.48 15.97
C GLY A 331 -4.36 11.18 14.53
N LEU A 332 -3.74 12.19 13.95
CA LEU A 332 -3.36 12.21 12.53
C LEU A 332 -2.34 11.11 12.18
N THR A 333 -1.31 10.93 13.02
CA THR A 333 -0.26 9.92 12.79
C THR A 333 -0.83 8.51 12.70
N SER A 334 -1.76 8.16 13.61
CA SER A 334 -2.44 6.87 13.58
C SER A 334 -3.30 6.72 12.33
N TRP A 335 -3.99 7.78 11.90
CA TRP A 335 -4.80 7.75 10.69
C TRP A 335 -3.96 7.55 9.43
N ILE A 336 -2.86 8.29 9.28
CA ILE A 336 -1.93 8.11 8.16
C ILE A 336 -1.48 6.65 8.07
N GLY A 337 -1.08 6.06 9.19
CA GLY A 337 -0.68 4.65 9.22
C GLY A 337 -1.79 3.68 8.83
N ILE A 338 -3.02 3.88 9.34
CA ILE A 338 -4.18 3.07 8.96
C ILE A 338 -4.44 3.16 7.45
N VAL A 339 -4.47 4.38 6.88
CA VAL A 339 -4.69 4.58 5.45
C VAL A 339 -3.67 3.83 4.62
N ILE A 340 -2.38 3.92 4.96
CA ILE A 340 -1.30 3.25 4.23
C ILE A 340 -1.41 1.72 4.34
N VAL A 341 -1.65 1.19 5.55
CA VAL A 341 -1.76 -0.26 5.74
C VAL A 341 -3.01 -0.80 5.04
N VAL A 342 -4.16 -0.17 5.22
CA VAL A 342 -5.42 -0.61 4.59
C VAL A 342 -5.34 -0.51 3.07
N GLN A 343 -4.78 0.57 2.53
CA GLN A 343 -4.56 0.69 1.09
C GLN A 343 -3.68 -0.45 0.57
N ASN A 344 -2.56 -0.74 1.23
CA ASN A 344 -1.69 -1.85 0.82
C ASN A 344 -2.40 -3.20 0.92
N VAL A 345 -3.09 -3.49 2.03
CA VAL A 345 -3.79 -4.77 2.25
C VAL A 345 -4.87 -4.97 1.20
N VAL A 346 -5.76 -3.99 1.01
CA VAL A 346 -6.89 -4.11 0.09
C VAL A 346 -6.43 -4.17 -1.36
N SER A 347 -5.48 -3.32 -1.76
CA SER A 347 -4.94 -3.34 -3.12
C SER A 347 -4.12 -4.60 -3.41
N SER A 348 -3.56 -5.23 -2.38
CA SER A 348 -2.80 -6.48 -2.48
C SER A 348 -3.68 -7.72 -2.75
N LEU A 349 -5.01 -7.60 -2.66
CA LEU A 349 -5.94 -8.64 -3.09
C LEU A 349 -6.08 -8.73 -4.63
N VAL A 350 -5.63 -7.73 -5.35
CA VAL A 350 -5.71 -7.65 -6.82
C VAL A 350 -4.35 -7.35 -7.47
N ASN A 351 -3.28 -7.28 -6.68
CA ASN A 351 -1.90 -7.14 -7.15
C ASN A 351 -0.91 -7.59 -6.06
N SER A 352 0.37 -7.82 -6.42
CA SER A 352 1.43 -8.21 -5.47
C SER A 352 2.26 -7.01 -5.07
N HIS A 353 1.66 -6.07 -4.32
CA HIS A 353 2.24 -4.75 -4.04
C HIS A 353 3.51 -4.77 -3.18
N LEU A 354 3.72 -5.77 -2.31
CA LEU A 354 4.99 -5.89 -1.59
C LEU A 354 6.15 -6.32 -2.51
N PHE A 355 5.86 -6.85 -3.70
CA PHE A 355 6.85 -7.20 -4.70
C PHE A 355 7.06 -6.09 -5.73
N ASP A 356 6.12 -5.15 -5.86
CA ASP A 356 6.31 -3.93 -6.62
C ASP A 356 7.29 -2.98 -5.91
N PHE A 357 8.16 -2.30 -6.67
CA PHE A 357 9.16 -1.42 -6.06
C PHE A 357 8.50 -0.23 -5.34
N THR A 358 7.64 0.49 -6.02
CA THR A 358 7.10 1.75 -5.51
C THR A 358 6.11 1.53 -4.39
N GLN A 359 5.17 0.59 -4.57
CA GLN A 359 4.14 0.28 -3.58
C GLN A 359 4.74 -0.34 -2.30
N ALA A 360 5.75 -1.20 -2.46
CA ALA A 360 6.48 -1.75 -1.31
C ALA A 360 7.18 -0.65 -0.50
N TRP A 361 7.90 0.27 -1.16
CA TRP A 361 8.55 1.37 -0.46
C TRP A 361 7.57 2.36 0.14
N LEU A 362 6.44 2.61 -0.49
CA LEU A 362 5.36 3.43 0.08
C LEU A 362 4.86 2.82 1.41
N TYR A 363 4.59 1.52 1.41
CA TYR A 363 4.20 0.78 2.60
C TYR A 363 5.29 0.81 3.68
N ILE A 364 6.53 0.49 3.33
CA ILE A 364 7.68 0.42 4.26
C ILE A 364 7.96 1.78 4.90
N PHE A 365 8.03 2.84 4.10
CA PHE A 365 8.22 4.20 4.62
C PHE A 365 7.02 4.67 5.43
N GLY A 366 5.81 4.39 4.96
CA GLY A 366 4.59 4.75 5.66
C GLY A 366 4.50 4.11 7.03
N VAL A 367 4.66 2.78 7.11
CA VAL A 367 4.66 2.04 8.38
C VAL A 367 5.83 2.45 9.25
N GLY A 368 7.04 2.55 8.70
CA GLY A 368 8.23 2.85 9.49
C GLY A 368 8.22 4.26 10.06
N VAL A 369 7.92 5.28 9.24
CA VAL A 369 7.92 6.69 9.66
C VAL A 369 6.73 6.97 10.58
N ALA A 370 5.49 6.74 10.11
CA ALA A 370 4.30 6.99 10.91
C ALA A 370 4.24 6.08 12.15
N GLY A 371 4.71 4.82 12.03
CA GLY A 371 4.79 3.89 13.15
C GLY A 371 5.78 4.35 14.24
N GLY A 372 6.96 4.79 13.85
CA GLY A 372 7.94 5.37 14.78
C GLY A 372 7.38 6.61 15.48
N MET A 373 6.70 7.50 14.73
CA MET A 373 6.02 8.67 15.32
C MET A 373 4.93 8.26 16.31
N ALA A 374 4.08 7.29 15.98
CA ALA A 374 3.02 6.80 16.85
C ALA A 374 3.57 6.19 18.15
N LEU A 375 4.69 5.46 18.06
CA LEU A 375 5.39 4.93 19.24
C LEU A 375 5.96 6.07 20.09
N ARG A 376 6.58 7.07 19.49
CA ARG A 376 7.09 8.25 20.20
C ARG A 376 5.97 9.01 20.93
N GLU A 377 4.84 9.24 20.27
CA GLU A 377 3.67 9.89 20.89
C GLU A 377 3.12 9.10 22.09
N ARG A 378 3.17 7.75 22.04
CA ARG A 378 2.80 6.90 23.18
C ARG A 378 3.81 7.02 24.33
N ASP A 379 5.11 7.01 24.03
CA ASP A 379 6.14 7.16 25.04
C ASP A 379 6.01 8.51 25.78
N LEU A 380 5.80 9.60 25.05
CA LEU A 380 5.60 10.93 25.63
C LEU A 380 4.34 11.01 26.51
N ARG A 381 3.23 10.41 26.06
CA ARG A 381 1.99 10.35 26.85
C ARG A 381 2.16 9.52 28.14
N ASN A 382 2.91 8.43 28.08
CA ASN A 382 3.17 7.60 29.25
C ASN A 382 4.09 8.32 30.25
N ALA A 383 5.10 9.02 29.80
CA ALA A 383 5.98 9.83 30.66
C ALA A 383 5.17 10.93 31.38
N ALA A 384 4.35 11.67 30.67
CA ALA A 384 3.50 12.71 31.26
C ALA A 384 2.49 12.18 32.30
N ARG A 385 2.01 10.95 32.15
CA ARG A 385 1.11 10.31 33.12
C ARG A 385 1.85 9.91 34.41
N VAL A 386 3.09 9.46 34.31
CA VAL A 386 3.91 9.10 35.48
C VAL A 386 4.23 10.36 36.30
N GLU A 387 4.67 11.44 35.63
CA GLU A 387 4.94 12.72 36.29
C GLU A 387 3.70 13.29 37.01
N HIS A 388 2.52 13.16 36.42
CA HIS A 388 1.27 13.63 37.04
C HIS A 388 0.90 12.78 38.27
N HIS A 389 1.18 11.47 38.24
CA HIS A 389 0.90 10.58 39.38
C HIS A 389 1.87 10.78 40.54
N GLU A 390 3.13 11.16 40.25
CA GLU A 390 4.15 11.46 41.30
C GLU A 390 3.93 12.88 41.90
N SER A 391 3.27 13.80 41.17
CA SER A 391 3.01 15.17 41.62
C SER A 391 1.70 15.33 42.42
N ASP A 392 0.79 14.35 42.43
CA ASP A 392 -0.38 14.33 43.31
C ASP A 392 0.02 13.72 44.64
N PRO A 393 0.25 14.51 45.71
CA PRO A 393 0.49 13.96 47.03
C PRO A 393 -0.82 13.34 47.51
N VAL A 394 -0.83 12.00 47.54
CA VAL A 394 -1.91 11.23 48.19
C VAL A 394 -2.16 11.85 49.55
N THR A 395 -3.32 12.44 49.67
CA THR A 395 -3.88 12.78 50.99
C THR A 395 -3.94 11.51 51.83
N ALA A 396 -2.96 11.33 52.69
CA ALA A 396 -2.99 10.36 53.80
C ALA A 396 -3.95 10.75 54.86
#